data_b6a4d07a9923189120091e24a681853d
#
_entry.id   b6a4d07a9923189120091e24a681853d
#
_cell.length_a   1.000
_cell.length_b   1.000
_cell.length_c   1.000
_cell.angle_alpha   90.00
_cell.angle_beta   90.00
_cell.angle_gamma   90.00
#
_symmetry.space_group_name_H-M   'P 1'
#
loop_
_entity.id
_entity.type
_entity.pdbx_description
1 polymer ?
#
loop_
_entity_poly.entity_id
_entity_poly.type
_entity_poly.pdbx_seq_one_letter_code
_entity_poly.pdbx_strand_id
1 'polypeptide(L)'
;MLIIGSIIGIIADRNREYLINGQFLRDHLHLRKAIADKDKVIKSNDIMIFFAFGQSNSANYGEGGYHCRNEVYNYYKGDIYKAEEPLLGPDGKGTSVWSRLGDMLIDSGLYKKVIIIPIGIGSTSIQSWVEESSAKKLDQTLNYLGKDNIKPTHIFWQQGETDNVDGTSKNQYKERLKMLINVFRKRNIQAPFYTSITSYFPYNNNNPLGINKGITEAQQEVAKEVPGVIEGPNTDSLNLAYYRYEAVHFTEKGLDRLAYEWFKKIKAAEAN
;
A
#
# COMPACT_ATOMS: atom_id res chain seq x y z
N MET A 1 10.82 32.75 12.48
CA MET A 1 9.37 32.73 12.75
C MET A 1 8.52 32.18 11.61
N LEU A 2 9.02 31.99 10.39
CA LEU A 2 8.29 31.44 9.23
C LEU A 2 8.27 29.90 9.16
N ILE A 3 9.20 29.22 9.78
CA ILE A 3 9.31 27.74 9.71
C ILE A 3 8.29 27.05 10.64
N ILE A 4 7.94 27.67 11.78
CA ILE A 4 6.96 27.11 12.72
C ILE A 4 5.54 27.17 12.16
N GLY A 5 5.22 28.20 11.39
CA GLY A 5 3.90 28.32 10.75
C GLY A 5 3.63 27.25 9.69
N SER A 6 4.64 26.82 8.94
CA SER A 6 4.51 25.79 7.92
C SER A 6 4.28 24.39 8.52
N ILE A 7 4.93 24.06 9.64
CA ILE A 7 4.77 22.79 10.31
C ILE A 7 3.38 22.67 10.96
N ILE A 8 2.88 23.75 11.57
CA ILE A 8 1.55 23.79 12.18
C ILE A 8 0.47 23.69 11.08
N GLY A 9 0.66 24.33 9.94
CA GLY A 9 -0.22 24.22 8.79
C GLY A 9 -0.31 22.80 8.24
N ILE A 10 0.81 22.12 8.09
CA ILE A 10 0.86 20.71 7.62
C ILE A 10 0.19 19.76 8.62
N ILE A 11 0.38 19.95 9.92
CA ILE A 11 -0.26 19.12 10.96
C ILE A 11 -1.77 19.38 11.01
N ALA A 12 -2.22 20.63 10.88
CA ALA A 12 -3.62 20.99 10.85
C ALA A 12 -4.32 20.43 9.59
N ASP A 13 -3.68 20.50 8.43
CA ASP A 13 -4.18 19.90 7.19
C ASP A 13 -4.22 18.36 7.28
N ARG A 14 -3.19 17.72 7.82
CA ARG A 14 -3.18 16.28 8.07
C ARG A 14 -4.37 15.83 8.94
N ASN A 15 -4.63 16.52 10.03
CA ASN A 15 -5.74 16.19 10.92
C ASN A 15 -7.10 16.44 10.26
N ARG A 16 -7.24 17.52 9.50
CA ARG A 16 -8.44 17.84 8.73
C ARG A 16 -8.69 16.83 7.63
N GLU A 17 -7.65 16.45 6.91
CA GLU A 17 -7.73 15.45 5.83
C GLU A 17 -8.06 14.06 6.39
N TYR A 18 -7.48 13.67 7.52
CA TYR A 18 -7.83 12.43 8.23
C TYR A 18 -9.30 12.41 8.67
N LEU A 19 -9.83 13.49 9.22
CA LEU A 19 -11.23 13.61 9.61
C LEU A 19 -12.18 13.56 8.40
N ILE A 20 -11.84 14.29 7.32
CA ILE A 20 -12.61 14.32 6.08
C ILE A 20 -12.62 12.93 5.41
N ASN A 21 -11.48 12.27 5.34
CA ASN A 21 -11.36 10.93 4.77
C ASN A 21 -12.10 9.89 5.63
N GLY A 22 -12.04 10.01 6.95
CA GLY A 22 -12.79 9.16 7.85
C GLY A 22 -14.30 9.33 7.72
N GLN A 23 -14.79 10.56 7.50
CA GLN A 23 -16.19 10.87 7.22
C GLN A 23 -16.61 10.31 5.86
N PHE A 24 -15.82 10.59 4.81
CA PHE A 24 -16.06 10.10 3.46
C PHE A 24 -16.14 8.57 3.42
N LEU A 25 -15.22 7.87 4.08
CA LEU A 25 -15.25 6.40 4.15
C LEU A 25 -16.48 5.89 4.91
N ARG A 26 -16.92 6.56 5.99
CA ARG A 26 -18.15 6.20 6.69
C ARG A 26 -19.38 6.37 5.81
N ASP A 27 -19.47 7.49 5.10
CA ASP A 27 -20.60 7.82 4.24
C ASP A 27 -20.71 6.82 3.06
N HIS A 28 -19.56 6.39 2.51
CA HIS A 28 -19.53 5.39 1.43
C HIS A 28 -19.70 3.95 1.92
N LEU A 29 -19.33 3.63 3.15
CA LEU A 29 -19.52 2.29 3.72
C LEU A 29 -21.00 1.91 3.80
N HIS A 30 -21.89 2.87 4.10
CA HIS A 30 -23.35 2.63 4.14
C HIS A 30 -23.95 2.22 2.79
N LEU A 31 -23.29 2.53 1.68
CA LEU A 31 -23.74 2.18 0.33
C LEU A 31 -23.26 0.79 -0.10
N ARG A 32 -22.27 0.20 0.59
CA ARG A 32 -21.66 -1.09 0.22
C ARG A 32 -22.25 -2.22 1.05
N LYS A 33 -22.61 -3.30 0.38
CA LYS A 33 -23.11 -4.51 1.05
C LYS A 33 -21.95 -5.49 1.24
N ALA A 34 -21.75 -5.94 2.47
CA ALA A 34 -20.87 -7.05 2.75
C ALA A 34 -21.40 -8.33 2.08
N ILE A 35 -20.47 -9.18 1.65
CA ILE A 35 -20.78 -10.50 1.11
C ILE A 35 -21.33 -11.37 2.24
N ALA A 36 -22.53 -11.88 2.09
CA ALA A 36 -23.22 -12.65 3.13
C ALA A 36 -22.47 -13.94 3.51
N ASP A 37 -21.88 -14.62 2.53
CA ASP A 37 -21.10 -15.85 2.71
C ASP A 37 -19.62 -15.57 2.39
N LYS A 38 -18.92 -14.92 3.34
CA LYS A 38 -17.49 -14.63 3.20
C LYS A 38 -16.63 -15.90 3.15
N ASP A 39 -17.07 -16.96 3.82
CA ASP A 39 -16.35 -18.24 3.84
C ASP A 39 -16.26 -18.87 2.45
N LYS A 40 -17.32 -18.76 1.65
CA LYS A 40 -17.33 -19.23 0.26
C LYS A 40 -16.32 -18.47 -0.61
N VAL A 41 -16.04 -17.20 -0.30
CA VAL A 41 -15.02 -16.43 -1.01
C VAL A 41 -13.63 -16.84 -0.53
N ILE A 42 -13.40 -16.91 0.78
CA ILE A 42 -12.08 -17.18 1.40
C ILE A 42 -11.59 -18.59 1.12
N LYS A 43 -12.48 -19.59 1.17
CA LYS A 43 -12.14 -21.02 1.02
C LYS A 43 -12.10 -21.48 -0.44
N SER A 44 -12.21 -20.56 -1.41
CA SER A 44 -12.11 -20.96 -2.82
C SER A 44 -10.68 -21.37 -3.18
N ASN A 45 -10.55 -22.33 -4.09
CA ASN A 45 -9.25 -22.69 -4.68
C ASN A 45 -8.75 -21.56 -5.58
N ASP A 46 -7.44 -21.46 -5.75
CA ASP A 46 -6.78 -20.49 -6.64
C ASP A 46 -7.11 -19.03 -6.28
N ILE A 47 -7.09 -18.71 -4.98
CA ILE A 47 -7.31 -17.37 -4.46
C ILE A 47 -6.01 -16.72 -4.02
N MET A 48 -5.80 -15.46 -4.38
CA MET A 48 -4.79 -14.62 -3.79
C MET A 48 -5.42 -13.72 -2.72
N ILE A 49 -4.84 -13.71 -1.53
CA ILE A 49 -5.21 -12.79 -0.45
C ILE A 49 -3.98 -11.92 -0.17
N PHE A 50 -3.99 -10.67 -0.58
CA PHE A 50 -2.83 -9.83 -0.34
C PHE A 50 -3.09 -8.66 0.59
N PHE A 51 -2.10 -8.42 1.46
CA PHE A 51 -2.06 -7.29 2.36
C PHE A 51 -1.26 -6.15 1.70
N ALA A 52 -1.87 -4.99 1.48
CA ALA A 52 -1.25 -3.88 0.80
C ALA A 52 -1.23 -2.64 1.69
N PHE A 53 -0.05 -2.07 1.93
CA PHE A 53 0.11 -0.95 2.84
C PHE A 53 1.34 -0.08 2.53
N GLY A 54 1.41 1.06 3.17
CA GLY A 54 2.42 2.09 2.94
C GLY A 54 1.81 3.47 3.00
N GLN A 55 2.29 4.40 2.18
CA GLN A 55 1.78 5.76 2.19
C GLN A 55 0.81 6.06 1.02
N SER A 56 0.65 7.31 0.63
CA SER A 56 -0.37 7.76 -0.33
C SER A 56 -0.41 6.96 -1.64
N ASN A 57 0.75 6.64 -2.22
CA ASN A 57 0.83 5.84 -3.45
C ASN A 57 0.45 4.35 -3.26
N SER A 58 0.29 3.90 -2.03
CA SER A 58 -0.32 2.60 -1.66
C SER A 58 -1.78 2.73 -1.21
N ALA A 59 -2.32 3.93 -1.20
CA ALA A 59 -3.67 4.27 -0.76
C ALA A 59 -4.54 4.76 -1.92
N ASN A 60 -5.65 5.45 -1.62
CA ASN A 60 -6.60 5.93 -2.65
C ASN A 60 -6.27 7.36 -3.10
N TYR A 61 -5.04 7.60 -3.52
CA TYR A 61 -4.60 8.92 -4.00
C TYR A 61 -4.32 8.96 -5.51
N GLY A 62 -4.61 7.90 -6.24
CA GLY A 62 -4.46 7.90 -7.69
C GLY A 62 -5.59 8.64 -8.40
N GLU A 63 -5.30 9.13 -9.58
CA GLU A 63 -6.24 9.83 -10.45
C GLU A 63 -7.16 8.86 -11.20
N GLY A 64 -8.29 9.39 -11.69
CA GLY A 64 -9.25 8.64 -12.50
C GLY A 64 -10.21 7.75 -11.71
N GLY A 65 -10.96 6.94 -12.41
CA GLY A 65 -11.87 5.94 -11.88
C GLY A 65 -11.43 4.52 -12.27
N TYR A 66 -11.83 3.51 -11.50
CA TYR A 66 -11.63 2.13 -11.88
C TYR A 66 -12.75 1.24 -11.35
N HIS A 67 -13.24 0.34 -12.21
CA HIS A 67 -14.23 -0.68 -11.86
C HIS A 67 -13.64 -2.05 -12.14
N CYS A 68 -13.57 -2.89 -11.11
CA CYS A 68 -13.12 -4.27 -11.27
C CYS A 68 -14.08 -5.03 -12.18
N ARG A 69 -13.52 -5.78 -13.13
CA ARG A 69 -14.27 -6.62 -14.06
C ARG A 69 -14.42 -8.05 -13.55
N ASN A 70 -13.50 -8.46 -12.67
CA ASN A 70 -13.35 -9.81 -12.19
C ASN A 70 -13.78 -9.96 -10.72
N GLU A 71 -13.59 -11.15 -10.14
CA GLU A 71 -13.87 -11.45 -8.75
C GLU A 71 -12.78 -10.89 -7.81
N VAL A 72 -12.67 -9.57 -7.79
CA VAL A 72 -11.80 -8.81 -6.89
C VAL A 72 -12.63 -8.33 -5.70
N TYR A 73 -12.13 -8.57 -4.51
CA TYR A 73 -12.79 -8.26 -3.24
C TYR A 73 -11.91 -7.38 -2.36
N ASN A 74 -12.54 -6.64 -1.47
CA ASN A 74 -11.90 -5.79 -0.47
C ASN A 74 -12.28 -6.29 0.93
N TYR A 75 -11.30 -6.71 1.73
CA TYR A 75 -11.50 -7.01 3.14
C TYR A 75 -11.38 -5.74 3.98
N TYR A 76 -12.36 -5.50 4.86
CA TYR A 76 -12.36 -4.36 5.76
C TYR A 76 -13.07 -4.69 7.07
N LYS A 77 -12.34 -4.60 8.21
CA LYS A 77 -12.86 -4.77 9.58
C LYS A 77 -13.68 -6.04 9.84
N GLY A 78 -13.27 -7.15 9.25
CA GLY A 78 -13.92 -8.44 9.44
C GLY A 78 -14.93 -8.81 8.36
N ASP A 79 -15.24 -7.91 7.44
CA ASP A 79 -16.16 -8.13 6.34
C ASP A 79 -15.47 -8.12 4.98
N ILE A 80 -16.09 -8.77 4.00
CA ILE A 80 -15.66 -8.79 2.60
C ILE A 80 -16.71 -8.07 1.75
N TYR A 81 -16.23 -7.22 0.86
CA TYR A 81 -17.01 -6.43 -0.08
C TYR A 81 -16.52 -6.69 -1.51
N LYS A 82 -17.34 -6.44 -2.52
CA LYS A 82 -16.80 -6.26 -3.89
C LYS A 82 -15.82 -5.09 -3.88
N ALA A 83 -14.70 -5.24 -4.58
CA ALA A 83 -13.74 -4.15 -4.69
C ALA A 83 -14.30 -3.04 -5.58
N GLU A 84 -14.46 -1.88 -5.00
CA GLU A 84 -14.90 -0.64 -5.64
C GLU A 84 -14.00 0.49 -5.18
N GLU A 85 -13.55 1.35 -6.10
CA GLU A 85 -12.76 2.51 -5.73
C GLU A 85 -13.64 3.68 -5.23
N PRO A 86 -13.17 4.43 -4.23
CA PRO A 86 -11.99 4.19 -3.42
C PRO A 86 -12.14 2.94 -2.53
N LEU A 87 -11.07 2.15 -2.37
CA LEU A 87 -11.10 0.96 -1.53
C LEU A 87 -11.36 1.31 -0.06
N LEU A 88 -12.08 0.44 0.66
CA LEU A 88 -12.27 0.57 2.10
C LEU A 88 -10.98 0.22 2.84
N GLY A 89 -10.58 1.08 3.76
CA GLY A 89 -9.41 0.89 4.61
C GLY A 89 -8.31 1.95 4.42
N PRO A 90 -7.82 2.22 3.21
CA PRO A 90 -6.84 3.27 2.97
C PRO A 90 -7.43 4.68 3.09
N ASP A 91 -6.54 5.66 3.23
CA ASP A 91 -6.88 7.07 3.08
C ASP A 91 -7.05 7.45 1.60
N GLY A 92 -7.55 8.66 1.37
CA GLY A 92 -7.76 9.22 0.04
C GLY A 92 -9.15 8.94 -0.52
N LYS A 93 -9.48 9.64 -1.61
CA LYS A 93 -10.81 9.63 -2.27
C LYS A 93 -10.74 9.28 -3.75
N GLY A 94 -9.54 9.08 -4.26
CA GLY A 94 -9.28 8.68 -5.63
C GLY A 94 -9.26 7.16 -5.79
N THR A 95 -8.37 6.67 -6.64
CA THR A 95 -8.24 5.25 -6.93
C THR A 95 -6.90 4.69 -6.45
N SER A 96 -6.83 3.38 -6.35
CA SER A 96 -5.60 2.67 -5.98
C SER A 96 -5.04 1.86 -7.16
N VAL A 97 -3.79 1.43 -7.02
CA VAL A 97 -3.17 0.47 -7.93
C VAL A 97 -3.73 -0.94 -7.75
N TRP A 98 -4.30 -1.23 -6.56
CA TRP A 98 -4.57 -2.59 -6.12
C TRP A 98 -5.74 -3.25 -6.83
N SER A 99 -6.79 -2.50 -7.16
CA SER A 99 -7.93 -3.00 -7.95
C SER A 99 -7.50 -3.40 -9.35
N ARG A 100 -6.64 -2.59 -9.99
CA ARG A 100 -6.05 -2.88 -11.31
C ARG A 100 -5.18 -4.13 -11.28
N LEU A 101 -4.36 -4.25 -10.25
CA LEU A 101 -3.53 -5.44 -10.03
C LEU A 101 -4.41 -6.69 -9.85
N GLY A 102 -5.49 -6.58 -9.07
CA GLY A 102 -6.43 -7.68 -8.86
C GLY A 102 -7.00 -8.23 -10.17
N ASP A 103 -7.48 -7.35 -11.05
CA ASP A 103 -7.96 -7.74 -12.38
C ASP A 103 -6.87 -8.37 -13.24
N MET A 104 -5.66 -7.79 -13.27
CA MET A 104 -4.54 -8.35 -14.06
C MET A 104 -4.15 -9.76 -13.62
N LEU A 105 -4.15 -10.03 -12.31
CA LEU A 105 -3.84 -11.35 -11.76
C LEU A 105 -4.88 -12.39 -12.20
N ILE A 106 -6.15 -12.03 -12.24
CA ILE A 106 -7.23 -12.91 -12.68
C ILE A 106 -7.22 -13.07 -14.20
N ASP A 107 -7.10 -11.98 -14.96
CA ASP A 107 -7.03 -11.99 -16.44
C ASP A 107 -5.86 -12.85 -16.95
N SER A 108 -4.76 -12.91 -16.20
CA SER A 108 -3.60 -13.75 -16.56
C SER A 108 -3.79 -15.23 -16.27
N GLY A 109 -4.85 -15.62 -15.55
CA GLY A 109 -5.10 -16.99 -15.13
C GLY A 109 -4.27 -17.46 -13.94
N LEU A 110 -3.46 -16.59 -13.30
CA LEU A 110 -2.68 -16.95 -12.11
C LEU A 110 -3.60 -17.26 -10.91
N TYR A 111 -4.70 -16.52 -10.79
CA TYR A 111 -5.68 -16.68 -9.73
C TYR A 111 -7.09 -16.55 -10.28
N LYS A 112 -8.06 -17.20 -9.63
CA LYS A 112 -9.49 -17.06 -9.97
C LYS A 112 -10.18 -15.95 -9.20
N LYS A 113 -9.67 -15.64 -8.02
CA LYS A 113 -10.20 -14.60 -7.13
C LYS A 113 -9.06 -13.87 -6.45
N VAL A 114 -9.32 -12.62 -6.10
CA VAL A 114 -8.38 -11.78 -5.35
C VAL A 114 -9.11 -11.12 -4.18
N ILE A 115 -8.54 -11.19 -2.98
CA ILE A 115 -8.96 -10.40 -1.83
C ILE A 115 -7.84 -9.41 -1.49
N ILE A 116 -8.18 -8.13 -1.50
CA ILE A 116 -7.30 -7.03 -1.14
C ILE A 116 -7.55 -6.66 0.32
N ILE A 117 -6.49 -6.58 1.13
CA ILE A 117 -6.51 -6.06 2.49
C ILE A 117 -5.70 -4.75 2.50
N PRO A 118 -6.31 -3.62 2.11
CA PRO A 118 -5.58 -2.39 1.92
C PRO A 118 -5.69 -1.50 3.17
N ILE A 119 -4.56 -0.91 3.63
CA ILE A 119 -4.54 0.03 4.77
C ILE A 119 -3.60 1.22 4.60
N GLY A 120 -3.21 1.58 3.39
CA GLY A 120 -2.32 2.71 3.14
C GLY A 120 -2.76 4.01 3.82
N ILE A 121 -1.81 4.80 4.32
CA ILE A 121 -2.05 6.07 5.02
C ILE A 121 -1.16 7.14 4.41
N GLY A 122 -1.76 8.23 3.93
CA GLY A 122 -1.05 9.33 3.30
C GLY A 122 0.01 9.96 4.21
N SER A 123 1.13 10.37 3.61
CA SER A 123 2.21 11.10 4.27
C SER A 123 2.79 10.43 5.54
N THR A 124 2.86 9.10 5.58
CA THR A 124 3.43 8.36 6.71
C THR A 124 4.85 7.92 6.46
N SER A 125 5.75 8.14 7.43
CA SER A 125 7.10 7.59 7.43
C SER A 125 7.09 6.12 7.88
N ILE A 126 8.16 5.39 7.61
CA ILE A 126 8.32 4.03 8.12
C ILE A 126 8.30 3.97 9.65
N GLN A 127 8.76 5.01 10.34
CA GLN A 127 8.68 5.13 11.79
C GLN A 127 7.23 5.05 12.27
N SER A 128 6.31 5.73 11.61
CA SER A 128 4.89 5.70 11.98
C SER A 128 4.30 4.29 11.94
N TRP A 129 4.76 3.43 11.04
CA TRP A 129 4.30 2.06 10.91
C TRP A 129 4.90 1.08 11.93
N VAL A 130 5.96 1.48 12.62
CA VAL A 130 6.62 0.66 13.64
C VAL A 130 6.27 1.11 15.05
N GLU A 131 6.20 2.43 15.29
CA GLU A 131 6.20 3.02 16.63
C GLU A 131 4.99 3.91 16.96
N GLU A 132 4.17 4.32 15.93
CA GLU A 132 3.17 5.37 16.11
C GLU A 132 1.74 4.97 15.68
N SER A 133 0.98 5.92 15.16
CA SER A 133 -0.45 5.75 14.84
C SER A 133 -0.72 4.72 13.74
N SER A 134 0.15 4.63 12.73
CA SER A 134 0.00 3.65 11.64
C SER A 134 0.23 2.22 12.13
N ALA A 135 1.13 2.03 13.10
CA ALA A 135 1.33 0.74 13.76
C ALA A 135 0.04 0.24 14.46
N LYS A 136 -0.75 1.14 15.06
CA LYS A 136 -2.04 0.79 15.66
C LYS A 136 -3.05 0.30 14.61
N LYS A 137 -3.12 0.95 13.45
CA LYS A 137 -4.00 0.54 12.35
C LYS A 137 -3.58 -0.82 11.79
N LEU A 138 -2.26 -1.04 11.62
CA LEU A 138 -1.70 -2.33 11.24
C LEU A 138 -2.10 -3.42 12.23
N ASP A 139 -1.86 -3.19 13.53
CA ASP A 139 -2.19 -4.13 14.61
C ASP A 139 -3.68 -4.47 14.64
N GLN A 140 -4.55 -3.47 14.58
CA GLN A 140 -5.99 -3.67 14.53
C GLN A 140 -6.43 -4.51 13.33
N THR A 141 -5.86 -4.27 12.14
CA THR A 141 -6.20 -5.03 10.94
C THR A 141 -5.73 -6.48 11.06
N LEU A 142 -4.52 -6.70 11.55
CA LEU A 142 -4.00 -8.05 11.80
C LEU A 142 -4.81 -8.80 12.87
N ASN A 143 -5.36 -8.10 13.85
CA ASN A 143 -6.27 -8.69 14.86
C ASN A 143 -7.62 -9.10 14.24
N TYR A 144 -8.18 -8.32 13.29
CA TYR A 144 -9.37 -8.74 12.53
C TYR A 144 -9.09 -10.01 11.72
N LEU A 145 -7.96 -10.05 11.00
CA LEU A 145 -7.55 -11.23 10.23
C LEU A 145 -7.38 -12.47 11.12
N GLY A 146 -6.78 -12.31 12.31
CA GLY A 146 -6.64 -13.39 13.28
C GLY A 146 -7.99 -13.94 13.78
N LYS A 147 -8.97 -13.07 14.05
CA LYS A 147 -10.33 -13.47 14.44
C LYS A 147 -11.04 -14.24 13.34
N ASP A 148 -10.85 -13.85 12.08
CA ASP A 148 -11.45 -14.51 10.92
C ASP A 148 -10.64 -15.71 10.42
N ASN A 149 -9.50 -16.02 11.07
CA ASN A 149 -8.55 -17.04 10.65
C ASN A 149 -8.07 -16.87 9.19
N ILE A 150 -7.89 -15.63 8.76
CA ILE A 150 -7.40 -15.27 7.44
C ILE A 150 -5.90 -15.02 7.51
N LYS A 151 -5.14 -15.69 6.64
CA LYS A 151 -3.72 -15.44 6.44
C LYS A 151 -3.49 -14.87 5.05
N PRO A 152 -2.90 -13.68 4.92
CA PRO A 152 -2.46 -13.20 3.61
C PRO A 152 -1.52 -14.19 2.94
N THR A 153 -1.67 -14.37 1.63
CA THR A 153 -0.75 -15.13 0.79
C THR A 153 0.42 -14.28 0.31
N HIS A 154 0.24 -12.95 0.26
CA HIS A 154 1.24 -11.97 -0.16
C HIS A 154 1.13 -10.70 0.66
N ILE A 155 2.26 -10.00 0.84
CA ILE A 155 2.32 -8.72 1.54
C ILE A 155 3.05 -7.72 0.65
N PHE A 156 2.44 -6.55 0.39
CA PHE A 156 2.97 -5.50 -0.48
C PHE A 156 3.20 -4.22 0.31
N TRP A 157 4.44 -3.78 0.38
CA TRP A 157 4.88 -2.54 1.00
C TRP A 157 5.29 -1.52 -0.06
N GLN A 158 4.65 -0.34 -0.05
CA GLN A 158 4.97 0.75 -0.95
C GLN A 158 5.02 2.07 -0.19
N GLN A 159 6.23 2.48 0.23
CA GLN A 159 6.47 3.66 1.04
C GLN A 159 7.95 4.05 0.98
N GLY A 160 8.29 5.34 1.09
CA GLY A 160 9.66 5.86 1.12
C GLY A 160 9.74 7.34 0.82
N GLU A 161 8.71 7.93 0.21
CA GLU A 161 8.67 9.34 -0.18
C GLU A 161 8.70 10.26 1.04
N THR A 162 7.96 9.94 2.10
CA THR A 162 7.97 10.72 3.36
C THR A 162 9.32 10.62 4.06
N ASP A 163 9.94 9.44 4.07
CA ASP A 163 11.27 9.25 4.65
C ASP A 163 12.37 9.99 3.88
N ASN A 164 12.18 10.18 2.55
CA ASN A 164 13.05 11.07 1.77
C ASN A 164 12.92 12.52 2.24
N VAL A 165 11.70 13.01 2.50
CA VAL A 165 11.45 14.37 3.01
C VAL A 165 11.99 14.54 4.42
N ASP A 166 11.76 13.58 5.29
CA ASP A 166 12.16 13.58 6.70
C ASP A 166 13.67 13.39 6.89
N GLY A 167 14.40 13.03 5.83
CA GLY A 167 15.84 12.79 5.88
C GLY A 167 16.21 11.51 6.67
N THR A 168 15.32 10.53 6.70
CA THR A 168 15.59 9.24 7.35
C THR A 168 16.83 8.61 6.75
N SER A 169 17.80 8.24 7.60
CA SER A 169 19.02 7.60 7.13
C SER A 169 18.78 6.18 6.62
N LYS A 170 19.65 5.71 5.72
CA LYS A 170 19.62 4.34 5.18
C LYS A 170 19.50 3.30 6.29
N ASN A 171 20.33 3.40 7.33
CA ASN A 171 20.34 2.43 8.42
C ASN A 171 19.04 2.46 9.23
N GLN A 172 18.49 3.64 9.52
CA GLN A 172 17.22 3.77 10.24
C GLN A 172 16.08 3.16 9.44
N TYR A 173 16.00 3.46 8.14
CA TYR A 173 14.98 2.88 7.27
C TYR A 173 15.10 1.36 7.20
N LYS A 174 16.32 0.85 6.99
CA LYS A 174 16.60 -0.59 6.90
C LYS A 174 16.17 -1.35 8.15
N GLU A 175 16.56 -0.86 9.33
CA GLU A 175 16.19 -1.52 10.59
C GLU A 175 14.69 -1.47 10.85
N ARG A 176 14.04 -0.33 10.60
CA ARG A 176 12.58 -0.22 10.74
C ARG A 176 11.83 -1.13 9.76
N LEU A 177 12.33 -1.29 8.53
CA LEU A 177 11.71 -2.22 7.57
C LEU A 177 11.82 -3.67 8.04
N LYS A 178 12.96 -4.07 8.62
CA LYS A 178 13.11 -5.39 9.26
C LYS A 178 12.16 -5.57 10.44
N MET A 179 12.02 -4.53 11.29
CA MET A 179 11.05 -4.56 12.40
C MET A 179 9.62 -4.72 11.89
N LEU A 180 9.25 -4.00 10.83
CA LEU A 180 7.92 -4.07 10.22
C LEU A 180 7.61 -5.46 9.65
N ILE A 181 8.57 -6.09 8.94
CA ILE A 181 8.45 -7.47 8.46
C ILE A 181 8.23 -8.43 9.64
N ASN A 182 8.96 -8.23 10.73
CA ASN A 182 8.87 -9.07 11.92
C ASN A 182 7.50 -8.99 12.63
N VAL A 183 6.74 -7.89 12.45
CA VAL A 183 5.35 -7.80 12.95
C VAL A 183 4.48 -8.92 12.37
N PHE A 184 4.61 -9.21 11.08
CA PHE A 184 3.90 -10.30 10.41
C PHE A 184 4.42 -11.67 10.86
N ARG A 185 5.74 -11.84 10.91
CA ARG A 185 6.38 -13.12 11.32
C ARG A 185 5.99 -13.55 12.73
N LYS A 186 5.94 -12.60 13.68
CA LYS A 186 5.48 -12.84 15.05
C LYS A 186 4.02 -13.29 15.14
N ARG A 187 3.20 -13.05 14.12
CA ARG A 187 1.81 -13.53 13.99
C ARG A 187 1.66 -14.80 13.15
N ASN A 188 2.77 -15.51 12.91
CA ASN A 188 2.82 -16.71 12.05
C ASN A 188 2.32 -16.46 10.61
N ILE A 189 2.49 -15.25 10.09
CA ILE A 189 2.23 -14.90 8.69
C ILE A 189 3.57 -14.98 7.96
N GLN A 190 3.78 -16.07 7.21
CA GLN A 190 5.03 -16.37 6.49
C GLN A 190 4.94 -16.00 4.99
N ALA A 191 3.88 -15.33 4.58
CA ALA A 191 3.70 -14.86 3.21
C ALA A 191 4.92 -14.08 2.69
N PRO A 192 5.29 -14.22 1.40
CA PRO A 192 6.33 -13.39 0.80
C PRO A 192 6.00 -11.91 0.97
N PHE A 193 7.01 -11.15 1.41
CA PHE A 193 6.92 -9.73 1.65
C PHE A 193 7.62 -8.98 0.53
N TYR A 194 6.85 -8.29 -0.31
CA TYR A 194 7.39 -7.49 -1.40
C TYR A 194 7.60 -6.05 -0.93
N THR A 195 8.81 -5.55 -1.04
CA THR A 195 9.13 -4.14 -0.80
C THR A 195 9.35 -3.42 -2.12
N SER A 196 8.53 -2.43 -2.45
CA SER A 196 8.79 -1.58 -3.61
C SER A 196 10.06 -0.76 -3.41
N ILE A 197 10.71 -0.40 -4.51
CA ILE A 197 11.81 0.56 -4.52
C ILE A 197 11.17 1.93 -4.75
N THR A 198 11.04 2.70 -3.67
CA THR A 198 10.21 3.91 -3.62
C THR A 198 10.83 4.96 -2.72
N SER A 199 11.06 6.16 -3.26
CA SER A 199 11.53 7.31 -2.50
C SER A 199 11.20 8.64 -3.18
N TYR A 200 10.71 8.63 -4.42
CA TYR A 200 10.60 9.80 -5.25
C TYR A 200 9.64 10.86 -4.69
N PHE A 201 10.21 12.03 -4.36
CA PHE A 201 9.48 13.24 -3.97
C PHE A 201 10.19 14.48 -4.51
N PRO A 202 9.74 15.09 -5.62
CA PRO A 202 10.47 16.13 -6.36
C PRO A 202 10.49 17.49 -5.65
N TYR A 203 9.65 17.70 -4.65
CA TYR A 203 9.60 18.97 -3.91
C TYR A 203 10.53 19.04 -2.70
N ASN A 204 11.42 18.05 -2.54
CA ASN A 204 12.43 18.09 -1.50
C ASN A 204 13.59 19.02 -1.91
N ASN A 205 13.64 20.21 -1.31
CA ASN A 205 14.68 21.22 -1.59
C ASN A 205 16.11 20.69 -1.33
N ASN A 206 16.26 19.71 -0.44
CA ASN A 206 17.56 19.09 -0.13
C ASN A 206 17.92 17.96 -1.10
N ASN A 207 17.00 17.58 -1.98
CA ASN A 207 17.19 16.53 -2.97
C ASN A 207 16.50 16.87 -4.29
N PRO A 208 17.13 17.72 -5.15
CA PRO A 208 16.51 18.19 -6.39
C PRO A 208 16.15 17.11 -7.40
N LEU A 209 16.81 15.92 -7.33
CA LEU A 209 16.47 14.79 -8.18
C LEU A 209 15.24 14.03 -7.68
N GLY A 210 14.76 14.35 -6.49
CA GLY A 210 13.60 13.72 -5.85
C GLY A 210 13.81 12.28 -5.38
N ILE A 211 14.89 11.60 -5.76
CA ILE A 211 15.16 10.19 -5.42
C ILE A 211 16.20 10.12 -4.29
N ASN A 212 15.86 9.43 -3.21
CA ASN A 212 16.79 9.19 -2.09
C ASN A 212 17.42 7.80 -2.22
N LYS A 213 18.71 7.78 -2.65
CA LYS A 213 19.48 6.55 -2.81
C LYS A 213 19.61 5.74 -1.51
N GLY A 214 19.74 6.41 -0.35
CA GLY A 214 19.83 5.72 0.93
C GLY A 214 18.57 4.90 1.23
N ILE A 215 17.39 5.43 0.95
CA ILE A 215 16.12 4.73 1.14
C ILE A 215 15.99 3.55 0.15
N THR A 216 16.25 3.79 -1.14
CA THR A 216 16.12 2.75 -2.17
C THR A 216 17.13 1.61 -1.98
N GLU A 217 18.36 1.92 -1.59
CA GLU A 217 19.38 0.92 -1.23
C GLU A 217 18.96 0.10 0.01
N ALA A 218 18.39 0.75 1.03
CA ALA A 218 17.89 0.04 2.21
C ALA A 218 16.80 -0.99 1.84
N GLN A 219 15.85 -0.60 0.97
CA GLN A 219 14.81 -1.49 0.45
C GLN A 219 15.40 -2.68 -0.30
N GLN A 220 16.38 -2.44 -1.18
CA GLN A 220 17.07 -3.49 -1.94
C GLN A 220 17.90 -4.42 -1.05
N GLU A 221 18.61 -3.87 -0.07
CA GLU A 221 19.40 -4.67 0.87
C GLU A 221 18.50 -5.58 1.71
N VAL A 222 17.36 -5.06 2.23
CA VAL A 222 16.41 -5.88 2.98
C VAL A 222 15.84 -7.01 2.12
N ALA A 223 15.53 -6.75 0.84
CA ALA A 223 15.06 -7.79 -0.08
C ALA A 223 16.12 -8.88 -0.32
N LYS A 224 17.40 -8.56 -0.28
CA LYS A 224 18.51 -9.53 -0.44
C LYS A 224 18.85 -10.29 0.84
N GLU A 225 18.77 -9.62 1.99
CA GLU A 225 19.27 -10.14 3.26
C GLU A 225 18.23 -10.91 4.07
N VAL A 226 16.96 -10.56 3.92
CA VAL A 226 15.88 -11.11 4.76
C VAL A 226 15.14 -12.23 4.03
N PRO A 227 15.18 -13.46 4.51
CA PRO A 227 14.46 -14.57 3.87
C PRO A 227 12.96 -14.29 3.73
N GLY A 228 12.41 -14.64 2.57
CA GLY A 228 10.99 -14.42 2.26
C GLY A 228 10.63 -12.96 1.97
N VAL A 229 11.64 -12.09 1.78
CA VAL A 229 11.45 -10.74 1.25
C VAL A 229 11.87 -10.71 -0.22
N ILE A 230 11.05 -10.07 -1.03
CA ILE A 230 11.22 -9.97 -2.50
C ILE A 230 11.25 -8.51 -2.89
N GLU A 231 12.14 -8.17 -3.81
CA GLU A 231 12.18 -6.83 -4.40
C GLU A 231 10.93 -6.61 -5.28
N GLY A 232 10.09 -5.67 -4.89
CA GLY A 232 8.94 -5.20 -5.64
C GLY A 232 9.32 -4.31 -6.84
N PRO A 233 8.37 -3.60 -7.44
CA PRO A 233 8.65 -2.69 -8.54
C PRO A 233 9.43 -1.46 -8.09
N ASN A 234 10.24 -0.93 -9.01
CA ASN A 234 10.86 0.39 -8.84
C ASN A 234 9.88 1.48 -9.28
N THR A 235 9.19 2.09 -8.32
CA THR A 235 8.19 3.14 -8.58
C THR A 235 8.82 4.47 -8.93
N ASP A 236 10.09 4.70 -8.54
CA ASP A 236 10.84 5.91 -8.82
C ASP A 236 11.18 6.02 -10.32
N SER A 237 11.19 4.91 -11.05
CA SER A 237 11.32 4.91 -12.51
C SER A 237 10.09 5.48 -13.24
N LEU A 238 8.95 5.59 -12.57
CA LEU A 238 7.71 6.15 -13.08
C LEU A 238 7.54 7.62 -12.63
N ASN A 239 8.53 8.46 -12.92
CA ASN A 239 8.61 9.85 -12.44
C ASN A 239 8.26 10.92 -13.49
N LEU A 240 7.88 10.52 -14.70
CA LEU A 240 7.45 11.45 -15.74
C LEU A 240 6.06 12.01 -15.44
N ALA A 241 5.78 13.26 -15.85
CA ALA A 241 4.47 13.89 -15.73
C ALA A 241 3.32 13.09 -16.40
N TYR A 242 3.63 12.22 -17.35
CA TYR A 242 2.68 11.29 -17.94
C TYR A 242 2.16 10.26 -16.94
N TYR A 243 3.00 9.85 -15.97
CA TYR A 243 2.66 8.87 -14.96
C TYR A 243 2.24 9.47 -13.62
N ARG A 244 2.55 10.76 -13.40
CA ARG A 244 2.27 11.40 -12.12
C ARG A 244 1.57 12.73 -12.30
N TYR A 245 0.45 12.91 -11.59
CA TYR A 245 -0.14 14.23 -11.39
C TYR A 245 0.39 14.85 -10.07
N GLU A 246 0.35 16.17 -9.97
CA GLU A 246 0.97 16.90 -8.84
C GLU A 246 2.42 16.44 -8.59
N ALA A 247 3.06 15.91 -9.62
CA ALA A 247 4.42 15.33 -9.60
C ALA A 247 4.67 14.19 -8.57
N VAL A 248 3.70 13.84 -7.73
CA VAL A 248 3.85 12.86 -6.63
C VAL A 248 2.96 11.64 -6.81
N HIS A 249 1.66 11.84 -7.03
CA HIS A 249 0.69 10.77 -7.12
C HIS A 249 0.53 10.26 -8.55
N PHE A 250 0.05 9.04 -8.72
CA PHE A 250 -0.06 8.42 -10.04
C PHE A 250 -1.31 8.88 -10.80
N THR A 251 -1.12 9.26 -12.08
CA THR A 251 -2.22 9.38 -13.04
C THR A 251 -2.86 8.01 -13.28
N GLU A 252 -4.00 7.98 -13.96
CA GLU A 252 -4.61 6.72 -14.39
C GLU A 252 -3.62 5.84 -15.18
N LYS A 253 -2.87 6.43 -16.11
CA LYS A 253 -1.80 5.74 -16.87
C LYS A 253 -0.64 5.29 -15.99
N GLY A 254 -0.31 6.06 -14.97
CA GLY A 254 0.68 5.71 -13.97
C GLY A 254 0.26 4.51 -13.15
N LEU A 255 -1.02 4.45 -12.74
CA LEU A 255 -1.59 3.32 -11.99
C LEU A 255 -1.62 2.05 -12.85
N ASP A 256 -2.04 2.13 -14.12
CA ASP A 256 -2.03 0.99 -15.04
C ASP A 256 -0.61 0.43 -15.21
N ARG A 257 0.37 1.33 -15.40
CA ARG A 257 1.78 0.93 -15.51
C ARG A 257 2.31 0.33 -14.21
N LEU A 258 2.02 0.93 -13.08
CA LEU A 258 2.46 0.43 -11.77
C LEU A 258 1.85 -0.94 -11.45
N ALA A 259 0.56 -1.15 -11.75
CA ALA A 259 -0.10 -2.45 -11.61
C ALA A 259 0.60 -3.52 -12.45
N TYR A 260 0.98 -3.18 -13.69
CA TYR A 260 1.74 -4.08 -14.55
C TYR A 260 3.14 -4.39 -14.00
N GLU A 261 3.83 -3.41 -13.41
CA GLU A 261 5.13 -3.64 -12.77
C GLU A 261 5.01 -4.56 -11.54
N TRP A 262 3.98 -4.38 -10.70
CA TRP A 262 3.65 -5.31 -9.62
C TRP A 262 3.36 -6.72 -10.15
N PHE A 263 2.50 -6.81 -11.16
CA PHE A 263 2.15 -8.09 -11.80
C PHE A 263 3.38 -8.85 -12.30
N LYS A 264 4.32 -8.18 -12.96
CA LYS A 264 5.58 -8.82 -13.43
C LYS A 264 6.40 -9.40 -12.28
N LYS A 265 6.52 -8.67 -11.16
CA LYS A 265 7.26 -9.15 -9.99
C LYS A 265 6.62 -10.38 -9.37
N ILE A 266 5.29 -10.37 -9.25
CA ILE A 266 4.53 -11.50 -8.72
C ILE A 266 4.67 -12.71 -9.65
N LYS A 267 4.42 -12.54 -10.95
CA LYS A 267 4.52 -13.62 -11.94
C LYS A 267 5.91 -14.25 -11.97
N ALA A 268 6.96 -13.45 -11.86
CA ALA A 268 8.32 -13.96 -11.81
C ALA A 268 8.61 -14.77 -10.53
N ALA A 269 8.04 -14.38 -9.39
CA ALA A 269 8.21 -15.11 -8.14
C ALA A 269 7.41 -16.41 -8.08
N GLU A 270 6.23 -16.45 -8.69
CA GLU A 270 5.39 -17.65 -8.77
C GLU A 270 5.95 -18.71 -9.76
N ALA A 271 6.85 -18.32 -10.66
CA ALA A 271 7.47 -19.22 -11.64
C ALA A 271 8.72 -19.94 -11.11
N ASN A 272 9.23 -19.55 -9.94
CA ASN A 272 10.42 -20.12 -9.30
C ASN A 272 10.04 -21.02 -8.11
#